data_9437860a9adc4268ffcfb8662cbe672b
#
_entry.id   9437860a9adc4268ffcfb8662cbe672b
#
_cell.length_a   1.000
_cell.length_b   1.000
_cell.length_c   1.000
_cell.angle_alpha   90.00
_cell.angle_beta   90.00
_cell.angle_gamma   90.00
#
_symmetry.space_group_name_H-M   'P 1'
#
loop_
_entity.id
_entity.type
_entity.pdbx_description
1 polymer ?
#
loop_
_entity_poly.entity_id
_entity_poly.type
_entity_poly.pdbx_seq_one_letter_code
_entity_poly.pdbx_strand_id
1 'polypeptide(L)'
;MKKNVLVAITCLSFAVTASAQKLDKFGADLAKKSVMGKEIRVPYTEMSSYFGFIKPGAAPDEVVNGKKMYYVYVWIPIAAPELGVRMISPVPEGMKPGATDIVSADYTANSADAKSYFDTWITFERAESILKVEDIKSKIKTTKWISIETNDDSSEMPAQPSGSKYNSLMRITSDTANPTKSLVMGLYRIGFTTYKKGEVNGSFLAQVGAPIKLPGVKIASKPEELSVQ
;
A
#
# COMPACT_ATOMS: atom_id res chain seq x y z
N MET A 1 -16.04 67.82 -1.66
CA MET A 1 -15.23 66.81 -2.41
C MET A 1 -15.01 65.61 -1.53
N LYS A 2 -15.74 64.50 -1.71
CA LYS A 2 -15.58 63.26 -0.97
C LYS A 2 -14.74 62.31 -1.83
N LYS A 3 -13.56 61.94 -1.32
CA LYS A 3 -12.67 60.94 -1.95
C LYS A 3 -13.14 59.53 -1.55
N ASN A 4 -13.64 58.79 -2.49
CA ASN A 4 -13.91 57.34 -2.30
C ASN A 4 -12.60 56.58 -2.47
N VAL A 5 -12.14 55.94 -1.42
CA VAL A 5 -11.03 54.97 -1.46
C VAL A 5 -11.62 53.61 -1.75
N LEU A 6 -11.34 53.07 -2.93
CA LEU A 6 -11.71 51.72 -3.35
C LEU A 6 -10.62 50.77 -2.84
N VAL A 7 -10.93 49.99 -1.80
CA VAL A 7 -10.04 48.94 -1.33
C VAL A 7 -10.32 47.70 -2.17
N ALA A 8 -9.41 47.36 -3.08
CA ALA A 8 -9.43 46.07 -3.80
C ALA A 8 -8.88 44.97 -2.92
N ILE A 9 -9.73 44.09 -2.42
CA ILE A 9 -9.34 42.87 -1.71
C ILE A 9 -9.02 41.83 -2.79
N THR A 10 -7.73 41.60 -3.03
CA THR A 10 -7.25 40.52 -3.88
C THR A 10 -7.27 39.22 -3.09
N CYS A 11 -8.31 38.42 -3.26
CA CYS A 11 -8.36 37.04 -2.75
C CYS A 11 -7.36 36.19 -3.54
N LEU A 12 -6.20 35.94 -2.97
CA LEU A 12 -5.21 34.99 -3.50
C LEU A 12 -5.71 33.58 -3.17
N SER A 13 -6.43 32.97 -4.09
CA SER A 13 -6.84 31.58 -4.00
C SER A 13 -5.60 30.70 -4.22
N PHE A 14 -5.02 30.19 -3.16
CA PHE A 14 -4.06 29.09 -3.24
C PHE A 14 -4.84 27.84 -3.69
N ALA A 15 -4.85 27.55 -4.97
CA ALA A 15 -5.24 26.25 -5.48
C ALA A 15 -4.13 25.27 -5.08
N VAL A 16 -4.31 24.60 -3.94
CA VAL A 16 -3.52 23.41 -3.61
C VAL A 16 -3.98 22.33 -4.59
N THR A 17 -3.26 22.19 -5.70
CA THR A 17 -3.40 21.04 -6.58
C THR A 17 -2.84 19.83 -5.83
N ALA A 18 -3.69 19.15 -5.06
CA ALA A 18 -3.42 17.80 -4.62
C ALA A 18 -3.32 16.94 -5.89
N SER A 19 -2.10 16.68 -6.35
CA SER A 19 -1.82 15.68 -7.38
C SER A 19 -2.13 14.31 -6.80
N ALA A 20 -3.41 13.94 -6.75
CA ALA A 20 -3.79 12.56 -6.58
C ALA A 20 -3.24 11.82 -7.80
N GLN A 21 -2.15 11.09 -7.63
CA GLN A 21 -1.58 10.25 -8.68
C GLN A 21 -2.61 9.18 -9.02
N LYS A 22 -3.39 9.43 -10.06
CA LYS A 22 -4.30 8.45 -10.65
C LYS A 22 -3.46 7.35 -11.28
N LEU A 23 -3.33 6.26 -10.56
CA LEU A 23 -3.01 5.00 -11.22
C LEU A 23 -4.32 4.49 -11.81
N ASP A 24 -4.45 4.55 -13.11
CA ASP A 24 -5.69 4.44 -13.89
C ASP A 24 -6.52 3.15 -13.69
N LYS A 25 -6.05 2.19 -12.90
CA LYS A 25 -6.73 0.91 -12.71
C LYS A 25 -6.83 0.44 -11.26
N PHE A 26 -6.35 1.21 -10.31
CA PHE A 26 -6.47 0.85 -8.90
C PHE A 26 -7.83 1.30 -8.34
N GLY A 27 -8.84 0.47 -8.55
CA GLY A 27 -10.21 0.71 -8.10
C GLY A 27 -10.88 -0.54 -7.56
N ALA A 28 -11.95 -0.35 -6.80
CA ALA A 28 -12.68 -1.38 -6.06
C ALA A 28 -13.52 -2.28 -6.97
N ASP A 29 -13.63 -3.57 -6.60
CA ASP A 29 -14.51 -4.53 -7.25
C ASP A 29 -15.96 -4.42 -6.78
N LEU A 30 -16.20 -4.03 -5.52
CA LEU A 30 -17.55 -3.87 -4.96
C LEU A 30 -18.49 -2.95 -5.74
N ALA A 31 -17.93 -1.97 -6.43
CA ALA A 31 -18.70 -1.03 -7.26
C ALA A 31 -18.34 -1.14 -8.75
N LYS A 32 -17.82 -2.29 -9.15
CA LYS A 32 -17.49 -2.57 -10.56
C LYS A 32 -18.76 -2.58 -11.41
N LYS A 33 -18.73 -1.83 -12.50
CA LYS A 33 -19.82 -1.81 -13.50
C LYS A 33 -19.23 -2.08 -14.88
N SER A 34 -19.97 -2.83 -15.70
CA SER A 34 -19.66 -2.95 -17.13
C SER A 34 -20.52 -1.96 -17.92
N VAL A 35 -19.87 -1.08 -18.65
CA VAL A 35 -20.52 -0.10 -19.53
C VAL A 35 -19.92 -0.24 -20.90
N MET A 36 -20.74 -0.61 -21.90
CA MET A 36 -20.31 -0.82 -23.29
C MET A 36 -19.08 -1.76 -23.44
N GLY A 37 -19.07 -2.86 -22.67
CA GLY A 37 -17.96 -3.82 -22.69
C GLY A 37 -16.68 -3.37 -21.97
N LYS A 38 -16.67 -2.19 -21.36
CA LYS A 38 -15.56 -1.72 -20.51
C LYS A 38 -15.91 -1.84 -19.05
N GLU A 39 -15.00 -2.39 -18.26
CA GLU A 39 -15.13 -2.39 -16.81
C GLU A 39 -14.75 -1.03 -16.24
N ILE A 40 -15.67 -0.45 -15.46
CA ILE A 40 -15.45 0.78 -14.70
C ILE A 40 -15.48 0.41 -13.22
N ARG A 41 -14.43 0.79 -12.50
CA ARG A 41 -14.33 0.61 -11.06
C ARG A 41 -14.31 1.96 -10.36
N VAL A 42 -14.93 2.02 -9.18
CA VAL A 42 -14.79 3.19 -8.30
C VAL A 42 -13.36 3.21 -7.76
N PRO A 43 -12.61 4.30 -7.91
CA PRO A 43 -11.27 4.40 -7.35
C PRO A 43 -11.29 4.21 -5.84
N TYR A 44 -10.24 3.62 -5.28
CA TYR A 44 -10.08 3.61 -3.83
C TYR A 44 -9.92 5.06 -3.31
N THR A 45 -10.68 5.39 -2.28
CA THR A 45 -10.74 6.74 -1.71
C THR A 45 -9.75 6.99 -0.58
N GLU A 46 -9.33 5.91 0.07
CA GLU A 46 -8.39 6.00 1.19
C GLU A 46 -7.20 5.11 0.88
N MET A 47 -6.01 5.68 0.90
CA MET A 47 -4.77 4.96 0.62
C MET A 47 -3.71 5.35 1.65
N SER A 48 -3.01 4.33 2.14
CA SER A 48 -1.76 4.49 2.87
C SER A 48 -0.64 3.89 2.04
N SER A 49 0.44 4.62 1.86
CA SER A 49 1.55 4.25 0.99
C SER A 49 2.86 4.18 1.76
N TYR A 50 3.66 3.19 1.42
CA TYR A 50 5.02 3.03 1.94
C TYR A 50 6.00 2.93 0.77
N PHE A 51 6.93 3.86 0.69
CA PHE A 51 8.04 3.88 -0.25
C PHE A 51 9.26 3.26 0.42
N GLY A 52 9.68 2.11 -0.09
CA GLY A 52 10.80 1.35 0.46
C GLY A 52 11.89 1.06 -0.57
N PHE A 53 13.04 0.64 -0.07
CA PHE A 53 14.14 0.11 -0.85
C PHE A 53 14.79 -1.04 -0.11
N ILE A 54 14.95 -2.18 -0.78
CA ILE A 54 15.71 -3.31 -0.26
C ILE A 54 17.08 -3.30 -0.89
N LYS A 55 18.11 -3.21 -0.07
CA LYS A 55 19.51 -3.26 -0.53
C LYS A 55 19.89 -4.68 -0.95
N PRO A 56 20.75 -4.83 -1.95
CA PRO A 56 21.31 -6.14 -2.27
C PRO A 56 21.91 -6.81 -1.03
N GLY A 57 21.55 -8.07 -0.82
CA GLY A 57 22.03 -8.84 0.34
C GLY A 57 21.39 -8.47 1.68
N ALA A 58 20.37 -7.61 1.72
CA ALA A 58 19.64 -7.31 2.96
C ALA A 58 19.11 -8.58 3.62
N ALA A 59 19.20 -8.65 4.95
CA ALA A 59 18.63 -9.76 5.70
C ALA A 59 17.10 -9.73 5.58
N PRO A 60 16.44 -10.87 5.29
CA PRO A 60 14.99 -10.95 5.28
C PRO A 60 14.44 -10.92 6.72
N ASP A 61 13.18 -10.52 6.86
CA ASP A 61 12.47 -10.62 8.13
C ASP A 61 12.20 -12.08 8.49
N GLU A 62 11.96 -12.93 7.47
CA GLU A 62 11.68 -14.35 7.65
C GLU A 62 12.10 -15.14 6.40
N VAL A 63 12.36 -16.45 6.57
CA VAL A 63 12.53 -17.38 5.45
C VAL A 63 11.40 -18.39 5.47
N VAL A 64 10.52 -18.31 4.48
CA VAL A 64 9.34 -19.18 4.35
C VAL A 64 9.49 -20.05 3.11
N ASN A 65 9.52 -21.38 3.29
CA ASN A 65 9.69 -22.34 2.18
C ASN A 65 10.89 -22.04 1.27
N GLY A 66 11.99 -21.56 1.87
CA GLY A 66 13.21 -21.20 1.17
C GLY A 66 13.18 -19.85 0.44
N LYS A 67 12.12 -19.06 0.58
CA LYS A 67 11.99 -17.69 0.06
C LYS A 67 12.30 -16.67 1.16
N LYS A 68 13.07 -15.66 0.82
CA LYS A 68 13.34 -14.51 1.69
C LYS A 68 12.12 -13.60 1.68
N MET A 69 11.43 -13.51 2.81
CA MET A 69 10.25 -12.66 2.98
C MET A 69 10.62 -11.36 3.69
N TYR A 70 10.03 -10.28 3.24
CA TYR A 70 10.07 -8.95 3.84
C TYR A 70 8.65 -8.50 4.14
N TYR A 71 8.46 -7.65 5.16
CA TYR A 71 7.13 -7.24 5.59
C TYR A 71 6.98 -5.73 5.69
N VAL A 72 5.78 -5.27 5.34
CA VAL A 72 5.27 -3.94 5.66
C VAL A 72 3.99 -4.14 6.46
N TYR A 73 3.90 -3.48 7.61
CA TYR A 73 2.78 -3.64 8.54
C TYR A 73 1.73 -2.56 8.34
N VAL A 74 0.47 -2.95 8.50
CA VAL A 74 -0.69 -2.09 8.29
C VAL A 74 -1.62 -2.21 9.49
N TRP A 75 -1.96 -1.07 10.10
CA TRP A 75 -3.02 -1.00 11.10
C TRP A 75 -4.32 -0.58 10.42
N ILE A 76 -5.38 -1.38 10.60
CA ILE A 76 -6.72 -1.10 10.10
C ILE A 76 -7.64 -0.89 11.30
N PRO A 77 -8.14 0.34 11.54
CA PRO A 77 -8.84 0.69 12.78
C PRO A 77 -10.31 0.29 12.80
N ILE A 78 -10.89 -0.07 11.67
CA ILE A 78 -12.30 -0.46 11.54
C ILE A 78 -12.46 -1.60 10.52
N ALA A 79 -13.58 -2.31 10.56
CA ALA A 79 -13.88 -3.31 9.53
C ALA A 79 -14.01 -2.65 8.15
N ALA A 80 -13.43 -3.28 7.13
CA ALA A 80 -13.47 -2.83 5.75
C ALA A 80 -14.35 -3.77 4.90
N PRO A 81 -15.18 -3.24 3.99
CA PRO A 81 -15.93 -4.08 3.06
C PRO A 81 -15.04 -4.69 1.98
N GLU A 82 -13.99 -3.97 1.59
CA GLU A 82 -12.97 -4.39 0.63
C GLU A 82 -11.68 -3.62 0.89
N LEU A 83 -10.55 -4.27 0.66
CA LEU A 83 -9.23 -3.65 0.60
C LEU A 83 -8.57 -3.93 -0.74
N GLY A 84 -7.95 -2.90 -1.30
CA GLY A 84 -6.99 -3.04 -2.38
C GLY A 84 -5.57 -3.02 -1.83
N VAL A 85 -4.79 -4.03 -2.15
CA VAL A 85 -3.37 -4.12 -1.75
C VAL A 85 -2.54 -4.30 -2.99
N ARG A 86 -1.54 -3.45 -3.17
CA ARG A 86 -0.64 -3.57 -4.33
C ARG A 86 0.81 -3.33 -3.97
N MET A 87 1.67 -3.88 -4.80
CA MET A 87 3.09 -3.61 -4.78
C MET A 87 3.62 -3.36 -6.18
N ILE A 88 4.46 -2.35 -6.30
CA ILE A 88 5.12 -1.96 -7.55
C ILE A 88 6.62 -1.93 -7.30
N SER A 89 7.39 -2.56 -8.17
CA SER A 89 8.85 -2.50 -8.20
C SER A 89 9.35 -2.44 -9.65
N PRO A 90 10.23 -1.49 -10.01
CA PRO A 90 10.66 -0.36 -9.19
C PRO A 90 9.54 0.68 -9.04
N VAL A 91 9.71 1.64 -8.12
CA VAL A 91 8.80 2.81 -8.06
C VAL A 91 8.89 3.55 -9.40
N PRO A 92 7.76 3.78 -10.08
CA PRO A 92 7.76 4.40 -11.40
C PRO A 92 8.41 5.78 -11.41
N GLU A 93 9.16 6.10 -12.45
CA GLU A 93 9.71 7.43 -12.64
C GLU A 93 8.58 8.49 -12.63
N GLY A 94 8.80 9.57 -11.91
CA GLY A 94 7.81 10.64 -11.74
C GLY A 94 6.79 10.39 -10.61
N MET A 95 6.70 9.19 -10.04
CA MET A 95 5.91 8.93 -8.86
C MET A 95 6.67 9.40 -7.62
N LYS A 96 6.15 10.44 -6.97
CA LYS A 96 6.78 11.03 -5.77
C LYS A 96 5.90 10.81 -4.56
N PRO A 97 6.50 10.57 -3.38
CA PRO A 97 5.74 10.50 -2.14
C PRO A 97 4.94 11.78 -1.89
N GLY A 98 3.69 11.62 -1.47
CA GLY A 98 2.84 12.69 -0.96
C GLY A 98 3.14 13.00 0.50
N ALA A 99 2.48 14.03 1.05
CA ALA A 99 2.73 14.50 2.42
C ALA A 99 2.34 13.48 3.51
N THR A 100 1.46 12.55 3.21
CA THR A 100 0.97 11.52 4.14
C THR A 100 1.60 10.15 3.92
N ASP A 101 2.46 10.01 2.90
CA ASP A 101 3.12 8.75 2.59
C ASP A 101 4.31 8.51 3.53
N ILE A 102 4.54 7.27 3.86
CA ILE A 102 5.70 6.86 4.65
C ILE A 102 6.86 6.56 3.68
N VAL A 103 8.01 7.16 3.97
CA VAL A 103 9.21 7.05 3.13
C VAL A 103 10.35 6.51 3.98
N SER A 104 10.89 5.35 3.60
CA SER A 104 12.05 4.81 4.31
C SER A 104 13.32 5.61 4.01
N ALA A 105 14.25 5.63 4.97
CA ALA A 105 15.56 6.23 4.78
C ALA A 105 16.32 5.59 3.61
N ASP A 106 16.20 4.27 3.45
CA ASP A 106 16.83 3.53 2.35
C ASP A 106 16.24 3.90 0.99
N TYR A 107 14.93 4.16 0.90
CA TYR A 107 14.34 4.70 -0.33
C TYR A 107 14.90 6.09 -0.65
N THR A 108 14.94 6.98 0.33
CA THR A 108 15.47 8.34 0.14
C THR A 108 16.93 8.31 -0.37
N ALA A 109 17.75 7.43 0.20
CA ALA A 109 19.15 7.32 -0.16
C ALA A 109 19.40 6.68 -1.55
N ASN A 110 18.45 5.88 -2.06
CA ASN A 110 18.61 5.08 -3.28
C ASN A 110 17.52 5.35 -4.34
N SER A 111 16.72 6.40 -4.19
CA SER A 111 15.58 6.68 -5.10
C SER A 111 15.97 6.91 -6.56
N ALA A 112 17.24 7.23 -6.84
CA ALA A 112 17.78 7.38 -8.19
C ALA A 112 18.08 6.03 -8.87
N ASP A 113 18.07 4.90 -8.13
CA ASP A 113 18.29 3.57 -8.70
C ASP A 113 17.00 3.03 -9.32
N ALA A 114 16.81 3.29 -10.60
CA ALA A 114 15.70 2.74 -11.39
C ALA A 114 16.05 1.38 -12.03
N LYS A 115 17.28 0.86 -11.83
CA LYS A 115 17.73 -0.39 -12.47
C LYS A 115 17.48 -1.61 -11.58
N SER A 116 17.48 -1.41 -10.27
CA SER A 116 17.24 -2.49 -9.31
C SER A 116 15.74 -2.60 -9.02
N TYR A 117 15.17 -3.75 -9.36
CA TYR A 117 13.77 -4.09 -9.10
C TYR A 117 13.61 -5.61 -9.04
N PHE A 118 12.47 -6.05 -8.53
CA PHE A 118 12.16 -7.46 -8.39
C PHE A 118 10.76 -7.79 -8.92
N ASP A 119 10.58 -9.02 -9.31
CA ASP A 119 9.30 -9.62 -9.67
C ASP A 119 8.47 -9.79 -8.38
N THR A 120 7.40 -9.00 -8.22
CA THR A 120 6.71 -8.92 -6.95
C THR A 120 5.77 -10.09 -6.75
N TRP A 121 5.93 -10.82 -5.65
CA TRP A 121 4.94 -11.74 -5.12
C TRP A 121 4.57 -11.33 -3.71
N ILE A 122 3.28 -11.05 -3.48
CA ILE A 122 2.79 -10.50 -2.22
C ILE A 122 1.82 -11.43 -1.52
N THR A 123 1.84 -11.38 -0.18
CA THR A 123 0.86 -11.99 0.71
C THR A 123 0.19 -10.90 1.52
N PHE A 124 -1.07 -11.10 1.89
CA PHE A 124 -1.76 -10.25 2.85
C PHE A 124 -2.25 -11.12 4.01
N GLU A 125 -1.81 -10.78 5.21
CA GLU A 125 -2.02 -11.58 6.40
C GLU A 125 -2.50 -10.71 7.55
N ARG A 126 -3.32 -11.30 8.45
CA ARG A 126 -3.83 -10.66 9.65
C ARG A 126 -3.26 -11.32 10.89
N ALA A 127 -2.85 -10.53 11.88
CA ALA A 127 -2.53 -11.02 13.21
C ALA A 127 -3.79 -11.55 13.91
N GLU A 128 -3.73 -12.79 14.43
CA GLU A 128 -4.88 -13.43 15.05
C GLU A 128 -5.31 -12.73 16.36
N SER A 129 -4.35 -12.25 17.14
CA SER A 129 -4.57 -11.79 18.52
C SER A 129 -4.37 -10.31 18.74
N ILE A 130 -4.09 -9.50 17.69
CA ILE A 130 -3.81 -8.06 17.81
C ILE A 130 -4.96 -7.25 17.21
N LEU A 131 -5.94 -6.93 18.07
CA LEU A 131 -7.14 -6.17 17.72
C LEU A 131 -7.13 -4.75 18.30
N LYS A 132 -6.07 -4.37 19.02
CA LYS A 132 -5.85 -3.03 19.56
C LYS A 132 -4.42 -2.62 19.27
N VAL A 133 -4.21 -1.35 18.96
CA VAL A 133 -2.87 -0.84 18.62
C VAL A 133 -1.90 -0.94 19.80
N GLU A 134 -2.41 -0.83 21.02
CA GLU A 134 -1.64 -0.94 22.27
C GLU A 134 -1.09 -2.36 22.50
N ASP A 135 -1.76 -3.37 21.94
CA ASP A 135 -1.37 -4.77 22.05
C ASP A 135 -0.20 -5.15 21.14
N ILE A 136 0.14 -4.33 20.16
CA ILE A 136 1.18 -4.63 19.17
C ILE A 136 2.49 -5.00 19.88
N LYS A 137 2.98 -4.11 20.74
CA LYS A 137 4.27 -4.28 21.41
C LYS A 137 4.36 -5.56 22.25
N SER A 138 3.27 -5.95 22.90
CA SER A 138 3.26 -7.13 23.80
C SER A 138 3.01 -8.43 23.06
N LYS A 139 2.24 -8.43 21.97
CA LYS A 139 1.75 -9.64 21.30
C LYS A 139 2.43 -9.95 19.97
N ILE A 140 3.16 -9.00 19.36
CA ILE A 140 3.72 -9.18 18.02
C ILE A 140 4.61 -10.42 17.86
N LYS A 141 5.37 -10.76 18.90
CA LYS A 141 6.30 -11.90 18.88
C LYS A 141 5.61 -13.26 18.99
N THR A 142 4.38 -13.30 19.45
CA THR A 142 3.66 -14.55 19.74
C THR A 142 2.38 -14.72 18.93
N THR A 143 1.93 -13.67 18.23
CA THR A 143 0.74 -13.75 17.40
C THR A 143 0.95 -14.70 16.22
N LYS A 144 -0.10 -15.45 15.89
CA LYS A 144 -0.14 -16.18 14.62
C LYS A 144 -0.63 -15.27 13.51
N TRP A 145 -0.19 -15.54 12.30
CA TRP A 145 -0.60 -14.83 11.11
C TRP A 145 -1.59 -15.68 10.32
N ILE A 146 -2.75 -15.11 10.03
CA ILE A 146 -3.80 -15.73 9.23
C ILE A 146 -3.62 -15.23 7.81
N SER A 147 -3.30 -16.11 6.88
CA SER A 147 -3.21 -15.79 5.46
C SER A 147 -4.62 -15.49 4.92
N ILE A 148 -4.77 -14.35 4.28
CA ILE A 148 -6.03 -13.91 3.68
C ILE A 148 -6.00 -14.09 2.18
N GLU A 149 -4.96 -13.56 1.51
CA GLU A 149 -4.82 -13.58 0.06
C GLU A 149 -3.36 -13.54 -0.36
N THR A 150 -3.07 -14.00 -1.57
CA THR A 150 -1.75 -13.91 -2.21
C THR A 150 -1.92 -13.51 -3.67
N ASN A 151 -0.95 -12.78 -4.20
CA ASN A 151 -0.92 -12.44 -5.62
C ASN A 151 0.53 -12.40 -6.12
N ASP A 152 0.73 -12.98 -7.27
CA ASP A 152 2.00 -13.00 -7.97
C ASP A 152 2.09 -11.84 -8.96
N ASP A 153 1.20 -11.86 -9.96
CA ASP A 153 1.16 -10.88 -11.04
C ASP A 153 -0.23 -10.28 -11.24
N SER A 154 -0.29 -9.07 -11.75
CA SER A 154 -1.53 -8.49 -12.25
C SER A 154 -1.31 -7.77 -13.57
N SER A 155 -2.04 -8.21 -14.60
CA SER A 155 -2.03 -7.56 -15.92
C SER A 155 -2.52 -6.11 -15.91
N GLU A 156 -3.18 -5.70 -14.82
CA GLU A 156 -3.69 -4.35 -14.63
C GLU A 156 -2.62 -3.38 -14.10
N MET A 157 -1.52 -3.91 -13.60
CA MET A 157 -0.44 -3.12 -13.04
C MET A 157 0.51 -2.61 -14.15
N PRO A 158 1.21 -1.48 -13.91
CA PRO A 158 2.24 -0.98 -14.81
C PRO A 158 3.28 -2.05 -15.12
N ALA A 159 3.79 -2.06 -16.35
CA ALA A 159 4.91 -2.90 -16.68
C ALA A 159 6.19 -2.42 -15.98
N GLN A 160 7.06 -3.37 -15.66
CA GLN A 160 8.42 -3.12 -15.19
C GLN A 160 9.31 -2.64 -16.35
N PRO A 161 10.53 -2.13 -16.09
CA PRO A 161 11.45 -1.70 -17.15
C PRO A 161 11.79 -2.78 -18.18
N SER A 162 11.69 -4.06 -17.81
CA SER A 162 11.81 -5.20 -18.74
C SER A 162 10.65 -5.34 -19.74
N GLY A 163 9.55 -4.59 -19.57
CA GLY A 163 8.30 -4.76 -20.29
C GLY A 163 7.36 -5.82 -19.69
N SER A 164 7.80 -6.56 -18.69
CA SER A 164 7.02 -7.59 -18.00
C SER A 164 6.03 -6.97 -17.02
N LYS A 165 4.86 -7.59 -16.84
CA LYS A 165 3.82 -7.14 -15.91
C LYS A 165 3.89 -7.88 -14.58
N TYR A 166 5.04 -7.81 -13.93
CA TYR A 166 5.37 -8.51 -12.70
C TYR A 166 5.18 -7.65 -11.45
N ASN A 167 4.12 -6.82 -11.46
CA ASN A 167 3.68 -6.06 -10.30
C ASN A 167 2.35 -6.62 -9.78
N SER A 168 2.21 -6.68 -8.46
CA SER A 168 1.11 -7.38 -7.80
C SER A 168 -0.02 -6.46 -7.41
N LEU A 169 -1.27 -6.96 -7.52
CA LEU A 169 -2.48 -6.28 -7.07
C LEU A 169 -3.51 -7.29 -6.56
N MET A 170 -3.95 -7.13 -5.32
CA MET A 170 -5.06 -7.87 -4.73
C MET A 170 -6.25 -6.94 -4.50
N ARG A 171 -7.47 -7.45 -4.76
CA ARG A 171 -8.74 -6.87 -4.31
C ARG A 171 -9.40 -7.90 -3.41
N ILE A 172 -9.48 -7.58 -2.13
CA ILE A 172 -9.90 -8.50 -1.10
C ILE A 172 -11.24 -8.03 -0.57
N THR A 173 -12.31 -8.69 -0.97
CA THR A 173 -13.66 -8.46 -0.43
C THR A 173 -13.78 -9.17 0.91
N SER A 174 -14.31 -8.49 1.92
CA SER A 174 -14.55 -9.06 3.24
C SER A 174 -15.63 -10.14 3.17
N ASP A 175 -15.30 -11.35 3.60
CA ASP A 175 -16.25 -12.45 3.72
C ASP A 175 -16.72 -12.56 5.17
N THR A 176 -17.92 -12.07 5.45
CA THR A 176 -18.49 -12.12 6.81
C THR A 176 -18.92 -13.52 7.25
N ALA A 177 -19.09 -14.45 6.31
CA ALA A 177 -19.39 -15.84 6.60
C ALA A 177 -18.14 -16.66 6.95
N ASN A 178 -16.96 -16.16 6.57
CA ASN A 178 -15.68 -16.80 6.85
C ASN A 178 -14.80 -15.89 7.72
N PRO A 179 -14.70 -16.14 9.03
CA PRO A 179 -13.92 -15.30 9.95
C PRO A 179 -12.45 -15.14 9.56
N THR A 180 -11.87 -16.10 8.86
CA THR A 180 -10.46 -16.02 8.41
C THR A 180 -10.28 -15.04 7.26
N LYS A 181 -11.31 -14.79 6.46
CA LYS A 181 -11.33 -13.86 5.34
C LYS A 181 -12.06 -12.55 5.63
N SER A 182 -12.57 -12.37 6.84
CA SER A 182 -13.19 -11.12 7.26
C SER A 182 -12.13 -10.04 7.49
N LEU A 183 -12.37 -8.88 6.88
CA LEU A 183 -11.52 -7.70 7.03
C LEU A 183 -11.97 -6.89 8.25
N VAL A 184 -11.60 -7.37 9.43
CA VAL A 184 -11.92 -6.74 10.72
C VAL A 184 -10.84 -5.75 11.14
N MET A 185 -11.12 -4.96 12.19
CA MET A 185 -10.10 -4.14 12.85
C MET A 185 -8.93 -5.00 13.31
N GLY A 186 -7.70 -4.51 13.16
CA GLY A 186 -6.52 -5.21 13.65
C GLY A 186 -5.22 -4.86 12.93
N LEU A 187 -4.18 -5.59 13.31
CA LEU A 187 -2.88 -5.53 12.67
C LEU A 187 -2.82 -6.50 11.50
N TYR A 188 -2.35 -5.99 10.37
CA TYR A 188 -2.10 -6.74 9.15
C TYR A 188 -0.64 -6.59 8.73
N ARG A 189 -0.19 -7.45 7.82
CA ARG A 189 1.09 -7.29 7.14
C ARG A 189 0.98 -7.63 5.66
N ILE A 190 1.71 -6.91 4.85
CA ILE A 190 1.98 -7.22 3.45
C ILE A 190 3.34 -7.91 3.45
N GLY A 191 3.36 -9.22 3.25
CA GLY A 191 4.59 -9.94 2.99
C GLY A 191 4.94 -9.83 1.52
N PHE A 192 6.23 -9.73 1.20
CA PHE A 192 6.67 -9.70 -0.19
C PHE A 192 7.99 -10.41 -0.40
N THR A 193 8.12 -10.96 -1.60
CA THR A 193 9.29 -11.69 -2.08
C THR A 193 9.31 -11.68 -3.60
N THR A 194 10.22 -12.42 -4.22
CA THR A 194 10.16 -12.69 -5.67
C THR A 194 9.41 -13.98 -5.97
N TYR A 195 8.78 -14.07 -7.14
CA TYR A 195 8.12 -15.31 -7.59
C TYR A 195 9.12 -16.47 -7.71
N LYS A 196 10.20 -16.26 -8.44
CA LYS A 196 11.29 -17.25 -8.56
C LYS A 196 12.26 -17.10 -7.38
N LYS A 197 13.12 -18.09 -7.21
CA LYS A 197 14.27 -17.94 -6.31
C LYS A 197 15.14 -16.81 -6.86
N GLY A 198 15.35 -15.79 -6.09
CA GLY A 198 16.13 -14.62 -6.44
C GLY A 198 16.26 -13.70 -5.25
N GLU A 199 16.95 -12.60 -5.42
CA GLU A 199 17.07 -11.58 -4.39
C GLU A 199 16.02 -10.51 -4.59
N VAL A 200 15.34 -10.17 -3.50
CA VAL A 200 14.55 -8.94 -3.44
C VAL A 200 15.53 -7.79 -3.30
N ASN A 201 15.62 -6.95 -4.32
CA ASN A 201 16.41 -5.73 -4.26
C ASN A 201 15.79 -4.62 -5.10
N GLY A 202 16.04 -3.37 -4.73
CA GLY A 202 15.53 -2.20 -5.44
C GLY A 202 14.39 -1.50 -4.72
N SER A 203 13.88 -0.45 -5.37
CA SER A 203 12.79 0.35 -4.84
C SER A 203 11.45 -0.37 -4.99
N PHE A 204 10.55 -0.10 -4.04
CA PHE A 204 9.18 -0.58 -4.10
C PHE A 204 8.21 0.40 -3.49
N LEU A 205 6.96 0.32 -3.94
CA LEU A 205 5.82 1.02 -3.39
C LEU A 205 4.78 0.00 -2.94
N ALA A 206 4.53 -0.10 -1.64
CA ALA A 206 3.42 -0.86 -1.07
C ALA A 206 2.27 0.09 -0.74
N GLN A 207 1.05 -0.23 -1.17
CA GLN A 207 -0.12 0.61 -0.94
C GLN A 207 -1.32 -0.22 -0.52
N VAL A 208 -2.09 0.35 0.41
CA VAL A 208 -3.40 -0.17 0.83
C VAL A 208 -4.44 0.90 0.58
N GLY A 209 -5.53 0.52 -0.07
CA GLY A 209 -6.66 1.39 -0.35
C GLY A 209 -7.98 0.74 -0.03
N ALA A 210 -9.04 1.54 0.09
CA ALA A 210 -10.41 1.07 0.33
C ALA A 210 -11.42 1.87 -0.52
N PRO A 211 -12.59 1.27 -0.86
CA PRO A 211 -13.63 1.98 -1.62
C PRO A 211 -14.33 3.07 -0.81
N ILE A 212 -14.19 3.02 0.51
CA ILE A 212 -14.73 4.01 1.46
C ILE A 212 -13.59 4.56 2.31
N LYS A 213 -13.81 5.74 2.88
CA LYS A 213 -12.83 6.36 3.79
C LYS A 213 -12.65 5.51 5.05
N LEU A 214 -11.40 5.12 5.32
CA LEU A 214 -10.98 4.40 6.52
C LEU A 214 -10.03 5.31 7.33
N PRO A 215 -10.54 6.20 8.17
CA PRO A 215 -9.69 7.10 8.94
C PRO A 215 -8.82 6.33 9.93
N GLY A 216 -7.54 6.74 10.05
CA GLY A 216 -6.60 6.14 10.99
C GLY A 216 -5.93 4.85 10.51
N VAL A 217 -6.06 4.48 9.23
CA VAL A 217 -5.19 3.47 8.62
C VAL A 217 -3.76 3.98 8.64
N LYS A 218 -2.83 3.13 9.10
CA LYS A 218 -1.40 3.44 9.19
C LYS A 218 -0.59 2.35 8.51
N ILE A 219 0.58 2.70 8.01
CA ILE A 219 1.53 1.77 7.39
C ILE A 219 2.93 2.04 7.91
N ALA A 220 3.72 0.98 8.14
CA ALA A 220 5.09 1.11 8.64
C ALA A 220 5.94 -0.12 8.29
N SER A 221 7.27 0.03 8.34
CA SER A 221 8.21 -1.10 8.17
C SER A 221 8.30 -1.99 9.41
N LYS A 222 7.99 -1.44 10.58
CA LYS A 222 8.00 -2.17 11.85
C LYS A 222 6.66 -2.02 12.55
N PRO A 223 6.12 -3.09 13.14
CA PRO A 223 4.81 -3.03 13.77
C PRO A 223 4.75 -2.06 14.95
N GLU A 224 5.87 -1.88 15.69
CA GLU A 224 5.94 -0.97 16.83
C GLU A 224 5.79 0.51 16.43
N GLU A 225 6.16 0.87 15.21
CA GLU A 225 6.03 2.24 14.68
C GLU A 225 4.56 2.65 14.53
N LEU A 226 3.65 1.70 14.34
CA LEU A 226 2.21 1.94 14.20
C LEU A 226 1.56 2.46 15.48
N SER A 227 2.15 2.20 16.65
CA SER A 227 1.64 2.65 17.94
C SER A 227 2.08 4.07 18.33
N VAL A 228 3.02 4.68 17.56
CA VAL A 228 3.63 5.98 17.88
C VAL A 228 3.16 7.07 16.91
N GLN A 229 2.53 6.69 15.80
CA GLN A 229 2.03 7.61 14.75
C GLN A 229 0.71 8.29 15.15
#